data_895c280ca6f50c98a3e7633a2b7cfb47
#
_entry.id   895c280ca6f50c98a3e7633a2b7cfb47
#
_cell.length_a   1.000
_cell.length_b   1.000
_cell.length_c   1.000
_cell.angle_alpha   90.00
_cell.angle_beta   90.00
_cell.angle_gamma   90.00
#
_symmetry.space_group_name_H-M   'P 1'
#
loop_
_entity.id
_entity.type
_entity.pdbx_description
1 polymer ?
#
loop_
_entity_poly.entity_id
_entity_poly.type
_entity_poly.pdbx_seq_one_letter_code
_entity_poly.pdbx_strand_id
1 'polypeptide(L)'
;MKKNKIIYWIATGLMSAIFLFSASMYLFNYEQVSGFFINLGFPTWLIYPLAILKILGIVAVLTKKSKFLKELAYAGFLFDPILALVAHLVVSDGEHMAAVLAILFTITSWFFDRKVFGDYTQTYLPTK
;
A
#
# COMPACT_ATOMS: atom_id res chain seq x y z
N MET A 1 7.45 -5.47 21.93
CA MET A 1 6.29 -5.33 22.79
C MET A 1 5.10 -5.99 22.17
N LYS A 2 4.37 -6.69 22.99
CA LYS A 2 3.23 -7.44 22.48
C LYS A 2 2.18 -6.53 21.88
N LYS A 3 1.89 -5.40 22.54
CA LYS A 3 0.90 -4.46 22.04
C LYS A 3 1.26 -3.91 20.67
N ASN A 4 2.52 -3.52 20.49
CA ASN A 4 2.97 -2.98 19.21
C ASN A 4 2.88 -4.02 18.10
N LYS A 5 3.21 -5.28 18.43
CA LYS A 5 3.13 -6.37 17.47
C LYS A 5 1.69 -6.60 17.02
N ILE A 6 0.73 -6.53 17.96
CA ILE A 6 -0.67 -6.70 17.63
C ILE A 6 -1.14 -5.57 16.70
N ILE A 7 -0.78 -4.33 17.03
CA ILE A 7 -1.17 -3.19 16.20
C ILE A 7 -0.57 -3.34 14.80
N TYR A 8 0.70 -3.73 14.73
CA TYR A 8 1.35 -3.94 13.44
C TYR A 8 0.58 -4.94 12.59
N TRP A 9 0.25 -6.11 13.16
CA TRP A 9 -0.38 -7.15 12.36
C TRP A 9 -1.81 -6.80 11.96
N ILE A 10 -2.55 -6.10 12.81
CA ILE A 10 -3.88 -5.64 12.45
C ILE A 10 -3.79 -4.64 11.31
N ALA A 11 -2.93 -3.63 11.44
CA ALA A 11 -2.80 -2.62 10.40
C ALA A 11 -2.29 -3.21 9.11
N THR A 12 -1.29 -4.09 9.19
CA THR A 12 -0.72 -4.72 8.00
C THR A 12 -1.72 -5.65 7.33
N GLY A 13 -2.49 -6.39 8.13
CA GLY A 13 -3.54 -7.24 7.58
C GLY A 13 -4.59 -6.43 6.83
N LEU A 14 -5.04 -5.34 7.43
CA LEU A 14 -6.04 -4.48 6.79
C LEU A 14 -5.47 -3.80 5.55
N MET A 15 -4.25 -3.29 5.63
CA MET A 15 -3.58 -2.70 4.48
C MET A 15 -3.45 -3.73 3.35
N SER A 16 -2.96 -4.92 3.67
CA SER A 16 -2.78 -5.97 2.68
C SER A 16 -4.10 -6.37 2.04
N ALA A 17 -5.16 -6.47 2.84
CA ALA A 17 -6.48 -6.82 2.32
C ALA A 17 -6.95 -5.77 1.31
N ILE A 18 -6.78 -4.49 1.62
CA ILE A 18 -7.19 -3.42 0.73
C ILE A 18 -6.44 -3.51 -0.60
N PHE A 19 -5.11 -3.65 -0.54
CA PHE A 19 -4.32 -3.65 -1.77
C PHE A 19 -4.47 -4.94 -2.56
N LEU A 20 -4.65 -6.08 -1.90
CA LEU A 20 -4.91 -7.33 -2.61
C LEU A 20 -6.30 -7.32 -3.26
N PHE A 21 -7.30 -6.78 -2.57
CA PHE A 21 -8.62 -6.62 -3.16
C PHE A 21 -8.53 -5.73 -4.40
N SER A 22 -7.83 -4.62 -4.28
CA SER A 22 -7.64 -3.71 -5.41
C SER A 22 -6.94 -4.39 -6.57
N ALA A 23 -5.86 -5.13 -6.29
CA ALA A 23 -5.14 -5.85 -7.35
C ALA A 23 -6.04 -6.89 -8.01
N SER A 24 -6.85 -7.58 -7.23
CA SER A 24 -7.80 -8.56 -7.78
C SER A 24 -8.79 -7.90 -8.71
N MET A 25 -9.33 -6.75 -8.32
CA MET A 25 -10.23 -5.99 -9.17
C MET A 25 -9.54 -5.60 -10.48
N TYR A 26 -8.29 -5.16 -10.39
CA TYR A 26 -7.53 -4.75 -11.57
C TYR A 26 -7.34 -5.91 -12.54
N LEU A 27 -7.14 -7.12 -12.01
CA LEU A 27 -6.87 -8.28 -12.85
C LEU A 27 -8.15 -8.92 -13.38
N PHE A 28 -9.21 -8.97 -12.58
CA PHE A 28 -10.41 -9.74 -12.92
C PHE A 28 -11.58 -8.89 -13.36
N ASN A 29 -11.58 -7.59 -13.07
CA ASN A 29 -12.64 -6.68 -13.49
C ASN A 29 -12.05 -5.50 -14.23
N TYR A 30 -11.23 -5.81 -15.23
CA TYR A 30 -10.47 -4.78 -15.94
C TYR A 30 -11.35 -3.70 -16.53
N GLU A 31 -12.49 -4.08 -17.12
CA GLU A 31 -13.35 -3.08 -17.78
C GLU A 31 -13.91 -2.08 -16.80
N GLN A 32 -14.33 -2.55 -15.63
CA GLN A 32 -14.85 -1.66 -14.60
C GLN A 32 -13.75 -0.72 -14.10
N VAL A 33 -12.58 -1.28 -13.83
CA VAL A 33 -11.44 -0.48 -13.35
C VAL A 33 -10.98 0.50 -14.42
N SER A 34 -11.00 0.09 -15.68
CA SER A 34 -10.66 0.97 -16.79
C SER A 34 -11.58 2.19 -16.81
N GLY A 35 -12.88 2.00 -16.58
CA GLY A 35 -13.81 3.10 -16.48
C GLY A 35 -13.45 4.07 -15.37
N PHE A 36 -13.10 3.55 -14.20
CA PHE A 36 -12.66 4.41 -13.10
C PHE A 36 -11.40 5.19 -13.45
N PHE A 37 -10.42 4.54 -14.09
CA PHE A 37 -9.18 5.22 -14.47
C PHE A 37 -9.46 6.35 -15.46
N ILE A 38 -10.30 6.09 -16.45
CA ILE A 38 -10.64 7.12 -17.42
C ILE A 38 -11.31 8.30 -16.74
N ASN A 39 -12.26 8.04 -15.84
CA ASN A 39 -12.96 9.11 -15.14
C ASN A 39 -12.03 9.92 -14.24
N LEU A 40 -11.00 9.29 -13.68
CA LEU A 40 -10.04 9.97 -12.82
C LEU A 40 -8.90 10.61 -13.59
N GLY A 41 -8.83 10.39 -14.89
CA GLY A 41 -7.80 10.99 -15.71
C GLY A 41 -6.50 10.22 -15.79
N PHE A 42 -6.52 8.94 -15.41
CA PHE A 42 -5.33 8.10 -15.46
C PHE A 42 -5.30 7.25 -16.73
N PRO A 43 -4.12 6.99 -17.29
CA PRO A 43 -4.02 6.09 -18.44
C PRO A 43 -4.35 4.65 -18.04
N THR A 44 -5.10 3.97 -18.89
CA THR A 44 -5.52 2.60 -18.59
C THR A 44 -4.38 1.58 -18.66
N TRP A 45 -3.28 1.90 -19.35
CA TRP A 45 -2.16 0.97 -19.39
C TRP A 45 -1.49 0.77 -18.04
N LEU A 46 -1.76 1.67 -17.08
CA LEU A 46 -1.22 1.52 -15.72
C LEU A 46 -1.87 0.38 -14.93
N ILE A 47 -3.03 -0.10 -15.35
CA ILE A 47 -3.83 -1.02 -14.53
C ILE A 47 -3.06 -2.30 -14.21
N TYR A 48 -2.56 -3.00 -15.22
CA TYR A 48 -1.84 -4.26 -14.97
C TYR A 48 -0.50 -4.06 -14.27
N PRO A 49 0.33 -3.10 -14.67
CA PRO A 49 1.57 -2.85 -13.92
C PRO A 49 1.31 -2.53 -12.45
N LEU A 50 0.28 -1.73 -12.16
CA LEU A 50 -0.03 -1.42 -10.76
C LEU A 50 -0.51 -2.65 -10.00
N ALA A 51 -1.30 -3.50 -10.63
CA ALA A 51 -1.76 -4.73 -9.98
C ALA A 51 -0.57 -5.62 -9.60
N ILE A 52 0.36 -5.78 -10.52
CA ILE A 52 1.56 -6.57 -10.27
C ILE A 52 2.39 -5.96 -9.15
N LEU A 53 2.58 -4.65 -9.18
CA LEU A 53 3.37 -3.98 -8.16
C LEU A 53 2.70 -4.07 -6.79
N LYS A 54 1.37 -4.04 -6.72
CA LYS A 54 0.67 -4.21 -5.45
C LYS A 54 0.93 -5.59 -4.86
N ILE A 55 0.86 -6.61 -5.69
CA ILE A 55 1.10 -7.98 -5.22
C ILE A 55 2.55 -8.13 -4.77
N LEU A 56 3.50 -7.66 -5.58
CA LEU A 56 4.91 -7.75 -5.22
C LEU A 56 5.22 -6.95 -3.97
N GLY A 57 4.57 -5.81 -3.81
CA GLY A 57 4.75 -4.99 -2.61
C GLY A 57 4.28 -5.71 -1.36
N ILE A 58 3.14 -6.40 -1.43
CA ILE A 58 2.65 -7.17 -0.29
C ILE A 58 3.65 -8.28 0.07
N VAL A 59 4.17 -8.96 -0.94
CA VAL A 59 5.18 -9.99 -0.70
C VAL A 59 6.40 -9.38 -0.01
N ALA A 60 6.86 -8.23 -0.48
CA ALA A 60 8.03 -7.58 0.11
C ALA A 60 7.80 -7.20 1.57
N VAL A 61 6.60 -6.66 1.88
CA VAL A 61 6.29 -6.25 3.25
C VAL A 61 6.16 -7.46 4.16
N LEU A 62 5.51 -8.53 3.72
CA LEU A 62 5.25 -9.67 4.58
C LEU A 62 6.48 -10.55 4.78
N THR A 63 7.30 -10.72 3.77
CA THR A 63 8.48 -11.58 3.88
C THR A 63 9.64 -10.89 4.57
N LYS A 64 9.75 -9.57 4.41
CA LYS A 64 10.80 -8.77 5.06
C LYS A 64 12.21 -9.24 4.72
N LYS A 65 12.36 -9.83 3.54
CA LYS A 65 13.68 -10.35 3.14
C LYS A 65 14.65 -9.27 2.69
N SER A 66 14.13 -8.17 2.16
CA SER A 66 14.95 -7.05 1.73
C SER A 66 14.41 -5.77 2.34
N LYS A 67 15.23 -5.09 3.11
CA LYS A 67 14.83 -3.82 3.72
C LYS A 67 14.53 -2.77 2.66
N PHE A 68 15.37 -2.73 1.62
CA PHE A 68 15.16 -1.77 0.55
C PHE A 68 13.81 -2.01 -0.13
N LEU A 69 13.52 -3.26 -0.49
CA LEU A 69 12.27 -3.57 -1.17
C LEU A 69 11.07 -3.32 -0.27
N LYS A 70 11.19 -3.64 1.02
CA LYS A 70 10.10 -3.38 1.96
C LYS A 70 9.81 -1.88 2.07
N GLU A 71 10.86 -1.06 2.20
CA GLU A 71 10.66 0.38 2.31
C GLU A 71 10.13 0.96 1.01
N LEU A 72 10.59 0.45 -0.12
CA LEU A 72 10.09 0.87 -1.41
C LEU A 72 8.60 0.52 -1.56
N ALA A 73 8.21 -0.67 -1.10
CA ALA A 73 6.82 -1.09 -1.14
C ALA A 73 5.95 -0.18 -0.28
N TYR A 74 6.40 0.16 0.93
CA TYR A 74 5.64 1.09 1.76
C TYR A 74 5.51 2.46 1.13
N ALA A 75 6.58 2.94 0.47
CA ALA A 75 6.50 4.21 -0.23
C ALA A 75 5.45 4.16 -1.33
N GLY A 76 5.41 3.09 -2.10
CA GLY A 76 4.41 2.92 -3.15
C GLY A 76 2.99 2.83 -2.58
N PHE A 77 2.83 2.08 -1.49
CA PHE A 77 1.53 1.95 -0.85
C PHE A 77 1.05 3.25 -0.23
N LEU A 78 1.96 4.16 0.06
CA LEU A 78 1.59 5.48 0.53
C LEU A 78 1.24 6.41 -0.63
N PHE A 79 2.08 6.44 -1.68
CA PHE A 79 1.87 7.36 -2.79
C PHE A 79 0.65 6.98 -3.64
N ASP A 80 0.39 5.69 -3.83
CA ASP A 80 -0.74 5.25 -4.63
C ASP A 80 -2.08 5.77 -4.09
N PRO A 81 -2.41 5.55 -2.81
CA PRO A 81 -3.68 6.09 -2.31
C PRO A 81 -3.69 7.60 -2.17
N ILE A 82 -2.52 8.25 -1.99
CA ILE A 82 -2.49 9.71 -1.99
C ILE A 82 -2.91 10.24 -3.36
N LEU A 83 -2.37 9.66 -4.43
CA LEU A 83 -2.78 10.04 -5.77
C LEU A 83 -4.26 9.77 -6.01
N ALA A 84 -4.74 8.62 -5.54
CA ALA A 84 -6.15 8.28 -5.68
C ALA A 84 -7.03 9.26 -4.91
N LEU A 85 -6.62 9.63 -3.70
CA LEU A 85 -7.37 10.60 -2.91
C LEU A 85 -7.48 11.92 -3.64
N VAL A 86 -6.36 12.43 -4.13
CA VAL A 86 -6.36 13.71 -4.86
C VAL A 86 -7.25 13.62 -6.09
N ALA A 87 -7.14 12.53 -6.84
CA ALA A 87 -7.94 12.35 -8.05
C ALA A 87 -9.45 12.32 -7.73
N HIS A 88 -9.84 11.59 -6.69
CA HIS A 88 -11.25 11.55 -6.30
C HIS A 88 -11.76 12.91 -5.84
N LEU A 89 -10.93 13.67 -5.14
CA LEU A 89 -11.33 15.00 -4.71
C LEU A 89 -11.45 15.96 -5.89
N VAL A 90 -10.55 15.85 -6.86
CA VAL A 90 -10.59 16.71 -8.05
C VAL A 90 -11.87 16.48 -8.85
N VAL A 91 -12.26 15.21 -9.04
CA VAL A 91 -13.48 14.93 -9.80
C VAL A 91 -14.72 14.96 -8.94
N SER A 92 -14.57 15.07 -7.62
CA SER A 92 -15.67 15.21 -6.66
C SER A 92 -16.68 14.07 -6.76
N ASP A 93 -16.19 12.83 -6.88
CA ASP A 93 -17.09 11.68 -7.02
C ASP A 93 -17.51 11.07 -5.69
N GLY A 94 -16.99 11.55 -4.58
CA GLY A 94 -17.36 11.04 -3.26
C GLY A 94 -16.77 9.69 -2.91
N GLU A 95 -15.89 9.15 -3.74
CA GLU A 95 -15.36 7.79 -3.55
C GLU A 95 -13.97 7.77 -2.93
N HIS A 96 -13.64 8.79 -2.13
CA HIS A 96 -12.29 8.96 -1.63
C HIS A 96 -12.01 8.22 -0.31
N MET A 97 -13.04 7.66 0.33
CA MET A 97 -12.85 7.09 1.68
C MET A 97 -11.92 5.88 1.68
N ALA A 98 -12.00 5.03 0.67
CA ALA A 98 -11.11 3.87 0.61
C ALA A 98 -9.64 4.31 0.55
N ALA A 99 -9.36 5.39 -0.19
CA ALA A 99 -8.00 5.92 -0.26
C ALA A 99 -7.54 6.44 1.09
N VAL A 100 -8.43 7.11 1.83
CA VAL A 100 -8.09 7.60 3.18
C VAL A 100 -7.74 6.44 4.10
N LEU A 101 -8.56 5.39 4.07
CA LEU A 101 -8.30 4.21 4.91
C LEU A 101 -6.99 3.53 4.52
N ALA A 102 -6.70 3.43 3.23
CA ALA A 102 -5.44 2.83 2.77
C ALA A 102 -4.24 3.63 3.28
N ILE A 103 -4.33 4.96 3.24
CA ILE A 103 -3.26 5.82 3.75
C ILE A 103 -3.06 5.58 5.24
N LEU A 104 -4.15 5.57 6.01
CA LEU A 104 -4.05 5.41 7.45
C LEU A 104 -3.46 4.06 7.83
N PHE A 105 -3.91 2.98 7.20
CA PHE A 105 -3.40 1.66 7.52
C PHE A 105 -1.95 1.51 7.08
N THR A 106 -1.58 2.10 5.95
CA THR A 106 -0.20 2.04 5.47
C THR A 106 0.74 2.76 6.42
N ILE A 107 0.39 3.96 6.85
CA ILE A 107 1.22 4.71 7.79
C ILE A 107 1.34 3.95 9.10
N THR A 108 0.24 3.43 9.61
CA THR A 108 0.25 2.69 10.87
C THR A 108 1.11 1.44 10.75
N SER A 109 0.94 0.68 9.67
CA SER A 109 1.74 -0.51 9.44
C SER A 109 3.22 -0.18 9.36
N TRP A 110 3.58 0.84 8.60
CA TRP A 110 4.97 1.24 8.44
C TRP A 110 5.59 1.67 9.75
N PHE A 111 4.88 2.51 10.50
CA PHE A 111 5.38 3.02 11.77
C PHE A 111 5.64 1.88 12.76
N PHE A 112 4.69 0.96 12.87
CA PHE A 112 4.83 -0.15 13.81
C PHE A 112 5.74 -1.25 13.28
N ASP A 113 5.92 -1.35 11.96
CA ASP A 113 6.94 -2.23 11.41
C ASP A 113 8.32 -1.83 11.92
N ARG A 114 8.60 -0.54 11.93
CA ARG A 114 9.87 -0.06 12.43
C ARG A 114 10.02 -0.32 13.92
N LYS A 115 8.94 -0.16 14.68
CA LYS A 115 9.00 -0.38 16.12
C LYS A 115 9.20 -1.85 16.50
N VAL A 116 8.59 -2.75 15.74
CA VAL A 116 8.55 -4.16 16.11
C VAL A 116 9.71 -4.94 15.49
N PHE A 117 10.00 -4.71 14.22
CA PHE A 117 10.92 -5.57 13.47
C PHE A 117 12.21 -4.87 13.11
N GLY A 118 12.20 -3.58 13.14
CA GLY A 118 13.34 -2.93 12.62
C GLY A 118 13.91 -1.98 13.58
N ASP A 119 14.86 -2.42 14.23
CA ASP A 119 15.83 -1.47 14.67
C ASP A 119 16.66 -1.16 13.43
N TYR A 120 16.10 -0.35 12.56
CA TYR A 120 16.76 -0.04 11.30
C TYR A 120 18.10 0.61 11.53
N THR A 121 18.21 1.38 12.58
CA THR A 121 19.47 2.00 12.93
C THR A 121 20.53 0.95 13.20
N GLN A 122 20.20 -0.02 14.03
CA GLN A 122 21.15 -1.09 14.32
C GLN A 122 21.48 -1.92 13.10
N THR A 123 20.49 -2.13 12.26
CA THR A 123 20.71 -2.93 11.07
C THR A 123 21.67 -2.27 10.10
N TYR A 124 21.60 -0.96 9.99
CA TYR A 124 22.45 -0.24 9.04
C TYR A 124 23.81 0.13 9.60
N LEU A 125 23.97 0.06 10.90
CA LEU A 125 25.25 0.40 11.51
C LEU A 125 26.12 -0.84 11.60
N PRO A 126 27.31 -0.80 11.04
CA PRO A 126 28.17 -2.00 11.05
C PRO A 126 28.80 -2.30 12.38
N THR A 127 28.64 -1.43 13.34
CA THR A 127 29.27 -1.59 14.64
C THR A 127 28.65 -2.69 15.49
N LYS A 128 27.55 -3.23 15.07
CA LYS A 128 26.94 -4.33 15.81
C LYS A 128 27.59 -5.66 15.50
#